data_2546a915aa6b11001a78e8f89e1f7d10
#
_entry.id   2546a915aa6b11001a78e8f89e1f7d10
#
_cell.length_a   1.000
_cell.length_b   1.000
_cell.length_c   1.000
_cell.angle_alpha   90.00
_cell.angle_beta   90.00
_cell.angle_gamma   90.00
#
_symmetry.space_group_name_H-M   'P 1'
#
loop_
_entity.id
_entity.type
_entity.pdbx_description
1 polymer ?
#
loop_
_entity_poly.entity_id
_entity_poly.type
_entity_poly.pdbx_seq_one_letter_code
_entity_poly.pdbx_strand_id
1 'polypeptide(L)'
;MTPAPPPSALFGPLFEAVQRARLHADSKTFADAVPLRAPDAILADWLAAPVLDATALRAFVVANFELPPERVDRAASMEDLADHITRLWPWLTRTPRAAREGESALAVSRRHVVPGGRFRELYYWDSYFTMLGLIRSGRQDLVEDMIAVFGDLLDRYGHIPNGTRSYYLSRSHPPVFYLMAALSRDGSRAARHRRLEWMRIEHRFWMAGEENLAPGSALRRVARLPDGSLLNRYWDDCPAPRDESWREDLALAEANPGRDAGALWRELRAGAESGWDFSSRWLDDPDDLASIRTTTFLPIDLNSLLHGLERAIEAAADELGDARTAALFAARAAARAAAIEQHLWNNARGYYADHDLARGRVDDRLTGASPFPLFCGIARPDRARRTAESLTGLLRPGGLVATTVRSGQQWDAPNGWAPLQWIAVEGLRAYGCGVLAADIAGRWVAMVEATYRETGLLFEKYDVEASRGGGGGEYAPVTGFGWTNGVTLALMEQGRARNDREREEMRTPAGDIGGGARPV
;
A
#
# COMPACT_ATOMS: atom_id res chain seq x y z
N MET A 1 -18.70 -15.22 12.66
CA MET A 1 -18.84 -14.31 13.83
C MET A 1 -18.75 -12.88 13.33
N THR A 2 -19.61 -12.00 13.79
CA THR A 2 -19.51 -10.57 13.53
C THR A 2 -18.25 -10.05 14.20
N PRO A 3 -17.43 -9.19 13.54
CA PRO A 3 -16.24 -8.61 14.17
C PRO A 3 -16.64 -7.72 15.34
N ALA A 4 -15.77 -7.60 16.35
CA ALA A 4 -15.96 -6.64 17.42
C ALA A 4 -15.99 -5.20 16.85
N PRO A 5 -16.74 -4.28 17.45
CA PRO A 5 -16.62 -2.86 17.12
C PRO A 5 -15.19 -2.36 17.26
N PRO A 6 -14.79 -1.23 16.61
CA PRO A 6 -13.53 -0.57 16.89
C PRO A 6 -13.35 -0.32 18.40
N PRO A 7 -12.13 -0.42 18.95
CA PRO A 7 -11.88 -0.21 20.38
C PRO A 7 -12.37 1.13 20.92
N SER A 8 -12.28 2.20 20.11
CA SER A 8 -12.85 3.53 20.45
C SER A 8 -14.35 3.48 20.67
N ALA A 9 -15.09 2.71 19.88
CA ALA A 9 -16.52 2.53 20.04
C ALA A 9 -16.88 1.55 21.16
N LEU A 10 -16.07 0.46 21.32
CA LEU A 10 -16.33 -0.58 22.31
C LEU A 10 -16.06 -0.11 23.75
N PHE A 11 -14.95 0.60 23.97
CA PHE A 11 -14.52 1.04 25.31
C PHE A 11 -14.75 2.53 25.57
N GLY A 12 -15.16 3.31 24.56
CA GLY A 12 -15.58 4.70 24.69
C GLY A 12 -14.73 5.55 25.64
N PRO A 13 -15.28 5.95 26.82
CA PRO A 13 -14.58 6.82 27.78
C PRO A 13 -13.26 6.24 28.31
N LEU A 14 -13.16 4.92 28.47
CA LEU A 14 -11.92 4.27 28.88
C LEU A 14 -10.85 4.40 27.79
N PHE A 15 -11.23 4.16 26.52
CA PHE A 15 -10.30 4.29 25.39
C PHE A 15 -9.76 5.73 25.31
N GLU A 16 -10.65 6.71 25.39
CA GLU A 16 -10.27 8.14 25.37
C GLU A 16 -9.34 8.49 26.55
N ALA A 17 -9.65 8.05 27.77
CA ALA A 17 -8.83 8.32 28.95
C ALA A 17 -7.42 7.78 28.81
N VAL A 18 -7.27 6.53 28.32
CA VAL A 18 -5.96 5.90 28.08
C VAL A 18 -5.15 6.67 27.03
N GLN A 19 -5.79 7.06 25.93
CA GLN A 19 -5.15 7.81 24.86
C GLN A 19 -4.72 9.21 25.32
N ARG A 20 -5.59 9.96 26.00
CA ARG A 20 -5.28 11.30 26.54
C ARG A 20 -4.19 11.27 27.60
N ALA A 21 -4.18 10.26 28.46
CA ALA A 21 -3.14 10.08 29.48
C ALA A 21 -1.77 9.65 28.90
N ARG A 22 -1.68 9.36 27.59
CA ARG A 22 -0.47 8.92 26.90
C ARG A 22 0.24 7.76 27.61
N LEU A 23 -0.53 6.75 28.06
CA LEU A 23 0.01 5.61 28.80
C LEU A 23 1.01 4.77 27.98
N HIS A 24 0.91 4.82 26.66
CA HIS A 24 1.74 4.10 25.70
C HIS A 24 2.46 5.06 24.77
N ALA A 25 3.55 4.61 24.17
CA ALA A 25 4.35 5.43 23.22
C ALA A 25 3.55 5.85 21.99
N ASP A 26 2.64 4.97 21.51
CA ASP A 26 1.77 5.24 20.38
C ASP A 26 0.30 4.89 20.68
N SER A 27 -0.62 5.40 19.87
CA SER A 27 -2.06 5.15 20.01
C SER A 27 -2.43 3.71 19.66
N LYS A 28 -1.70 3.06 18.75
CA LYS A 28 -1.98 1.70 18.25
C LYS A 28 -1.80 0.64 19.33
N THR A 29 -0.89 0.83 20.28
CA THR A 29 -0.63 -0.13 21.36
C THR A 29 -1.91 -0.48 22.14
N PHE A 30 -2.73 0.51 22.49
CA PHE A 30 -3.98 0.23 23.19
C PHE A 30 -5.12 -0.19 22.24
N ALA A 31 -5.15 0.31 21.02
CA ALA A 31 -6.11 -0.15 20.01
C ALA A 31 -5.93 -1.65 19.65
N ASP A 32 -4.74 -2.19 19.84
CA ASP A 32 -4.42 -3.61 19.63
C ASP A 32 -4.52 -4.47 20.90
N ALA A 33 -4.78 -3.86 22.06
CA ALA A 33 -4.88 -4.57 23.33
C ALA A 33 -6.03 -5.59 23.32
N VAL A 34 -5.80 -6.73 23.94
CA VAL A 34 -6.78 -7.84 24.00
C VAL A 34 -7.43 -7.86 25.38
N PRO A 35 -8.77 -7.74 25.47
CA PRO A 35 -9.46 -7.83 26.75
C PRO A 35 -9.24 -9.17 27.43
N LEU A 36 -9.00 -9.17 28.73
CA LEU A 36 -8.85 -10.37 29.56
C LEU A 36 -10.18 -10.86 30.12
N ARG A 37 -11.21 -10.02 30.10
CA ARG A 37 -12.57 -10.27 30.55
C ARG A 37 -13.58 -9.74 29.53
N ALA A 38 -14.86 -10.04 29.71
CA ALA A 38 -15.92 -9.48 28.88
C ALA A 38 -15.86 -7.93 28.84
N PRO A 39 -15.92 -7.30 27.65
CA PRO A 39 -15.79 -5.84 27.49
C PRO A 39 -16.76 -5.06 28.37
N ASP A 40 -18.03 -5.49 28.46
CA ASP A 40 -19.06 -4.83 29.27
C ASP A 40 -18.69 -4.82 30.77
N ALA A 41 -18.09 -5.89 31.28
CA ALA A 41 -17.65 -5.95 32.66
C ALA A 41 -16.47 -5.01 32.94
N ILE A 42 -15.51 -4.91 31.99
CA ILE A 42 -14.39 -3.96 32.08
C ILE A 42 -14.91 -2.52 32.08
N LEU A 43 -15.85 -2.20 31.19
CA LEU A 43 -16.43 -0.87 31.07
C LEU A 43 -17.26 -0.50 32.31
N ALA A 44 -18.04 -1.44 32.88
CA ALA A 44 -18.79 -1.24 34.09
C ALA A 44 -17.89 -0.92 35.30
N ASP A 45 -16.79 -1.67 35.47
CA ASP A 45 -15.79 -1.42 36.52
C ASP A 45 -15.10 -0.06 36.34
N TRP A 46 -14.80 0.32 35.09
CA TRP A 46 -14.25 1.64 34.77
C TRP A 46 -15.21 2.79 35.16
N LEU A 47 -16.49 2.66 34.79
CA LEU A 47 -17.50 3.70 35.08
C LEU A 47 -17.84 3.79 36.58
N ALA A 48 -17.65 2.71 37.34
CA ALA A 48 -17.82 2.70 38.79
C ALA A 48 -16.59 3.21 39.57
N ALA A 49 -15.43 3.29 38.90
CA ALA A 49 -14.19 3.74 39.52
C ALA A 49 -14.19 5.26 39.74
N PRO A 50 -13.55 5.76 40.83
CA PRO A 50 -13.28 7.19 40.96
C PRO A 50 -12.36 7.66 39.82
N VAL A 51 -12.26 8.98 39.62
CA VAL A 51 -11.31 9.54 38.66
C VAL A 51 -9.89 9.05 38.99
N LEU A 52 -9.32 8.26 38.11
CA LEU A 52 -8.00 7.66 38.29
C LEU A 52 -6.90 8.61 37.80
N ASP A 53 -5.82 8.69 38.58
CA ASP A 53 -4.56 9.27 38.09
C ASP A 53 -3.89 8.33 37.06
N ALA A 54 -2.83 8.78 36.43
CA ALA A 54 -2.14 8.01 35.39
C ALA A 54 -1.58 6.66 35.90
N THR A 55 -1.19 6.57 37.17
CA THR A 55 -0.66 5.34 37.76
C THR A 55 -1.77 4.32 37.99
N ALA A 56 -2.88 4.75 38.57
CA ALA A 56 -4.05 3.92 38.80
C ALA A 56 -4.69 3.47 37.48
N LEU A 57 -4.77 4.38 36.47
CA LEU A 57 -5.25 4.05 35.13
C LEU A 57 -4.35 2.99 34.46
N ARG A 58 -3.04 3.12 34.59
CA ARG A 58 -2.10 2.10 34.08
C ARG A 58 -2.32 0.74 34.75
N ALA A 59 -2.48 0.72 36.07
CA ALA A 59 -2.76 -0.50 36.80
C ALA A 59 -4.10 -1.12 36.36
N PHE A 60 -5.13 -0.31 36.13
CA PHE A 60 -6.42 -0.77 35.60
C PHE A 60 -6.25 -1.41 34.21
N VAL A 61 -5.52 -0.76 33.30
CA VAL A 61 -5.26 -1.28 31.95
C VAL A 61 -4.53 -2.63 32.03
N VAL A 62 -3.45 -2.74 32.80
CA VAL A 62 -2.67 -3.99 32.93
C VAL A 62 -3.49 -5.12 33.56
N ALA A 63 -4.40 -4.81 34.48
CA ALA A 63 -5.29 -5.80 35.09
C ALA A 63 -6.38 -6.34 34.14
N ASN A 64 -6.76 -5.56 33.11
CA ASN A 64 -7.90 -5.87 32.26
C ASN A 64 -7.55 -6.17 30.80
N PHE A 65 -6.32 -5.91 30.36
CA PHE A 65 -5.90 -6.07 28.98
C PHE A 65 -4.52 -6.73 28.86
N GLU A 66 -4.39 -7.64 27.93
CA GLU A 66 -3.11 -8.12 27.43
C GLU A 66 -2.61 -7.14 26.36
N LEU A 67 -1.52 -6.47 26.63
CA LEU A 67 -0.92 -5.52 25.69
C LEU A 67 -0.09 -6.26 24.63
N PRO A 68 0.01 -5.72 23.41
CA PRO A 68 0.92 -6.27 22.42
C PRO A 68 2.35 -6.35 22.98
N PRO A 69 3.13 -7.40 22.67
CA PRO A 69 4.49 -7.54 23.15
C PRO A 69 5.35 -6.35 22.69
N GLU A 70 6.33 -5.98 23.52
CA GLU A 70 7.30 -4.98 23.13
C GLU A 70 8.05 -5.41 21.87
N ARG A 71 8.48 -4.42 21.09
CA ARG A 71 9.21 -4.64 19.86
C ARG A 71 10.60 -5.21 20.18
N VAL A 72 10.95 -6.31 19.56
CA VAL A 72 12.31 -6.86 19.57
C VAL A 72 12.87 -6.74 18.16
N ASP A 73 13.77 -5.78 17.95
CA ASP A 73 14.55 -5.72 16.72
C ASP A 73 15.59 -6.84 16.75
N ARG A 74 15.59 -7.70 15.72
CA ARG A 74 16.66 -8.69 15.54
C ARG A 74 17.74 -8.09 14.64
N ALA A 75 18.87 -7.72 15.24
CA ALA A 75 20.09 -7.50 14.49
C ALA A 75 20.55 -8.81 13.84
N ALA A 76 20.98 -8.74 12.60
CA ALA A 76 21.53 -9.89 11.89
C ALA A 76 22.91 -10.27 12.41
N SER A 77 23.25 -11.55 12.31
CA SER A 77 24.62 -11.98 12.11
C SER A 77 25.09 -11.47 10.73
N MET A 78 26.40 -11.27 10.50
CA MET A 78 26.97 -10.78 9.23
C MET A 78 26.77 -11.78 8.09
N GLU A 79 25.54 -11.89 7.58
CA GLU A 79 25.09 -12.83 6.56
C GLU A 79 24.87 -12.11 5.23
N ASP A 80 24.81 -12.88 4.15
CA ASP A 80 24.32 -12.38 2.85
C ASP A 80 22.88 -11.84 3.03
N LEU A 81 22.60 -10.69 2.40
CA LEU A 81 21.30 -10.02 2.53
C LEU A 81 20.14 -10.91 2.07
N ALA A 82 20.30 -11.69 1.00
CA ALA A 82 19.25 -12.56 0.49
C ALA A 82 18.96 -13.71 1.46
N ASP A 83 20.00 -14.28 2.10
CA ASP A 83 19.87 -15.30 3.11
C ASP A 83 19.20 -14.76 4.38
N HIS A 84 19.56 -13.53 4.78
CA HIS A 84 18.91 -12.86 5.90
C HIS A 84 17.41 -12.66 5.65
N ILE A 85 17.04 -12.11 4.49
CA ILE A 85 15.63 -11.92 4.11
C ILE A 85 14.89 -13.27 4.15
N THR A 86 15.47 -14.32 3.59
CA THR A 86 14.85 -15.66 3.57
C THR A 86 14.58 -16.19 4.97
N ARG A 87 15.47 -15.92 5.94
CA ARG A 87 15.30 -16.31 7.36
C ARG A 87 14.30 -15.45 8.13
N LEU A 88 13.96 -14.25 7.66
CA LEU A 88 12.93 -13.44 8.27
C LEU A 88 11.51 -13.96 8.03
N TRP A 89 11.25 -14.67 6.92
CA TRP A 89 9.88 -15.11 6.58
C TRP A 89 9.21 -15.97 7.66
N PRO A 90 9.86 -17.01 8.26
CA PRO A 90 9.26 -17.75 9.37
C PRO A 90 8.92 -16.86 10.57
N TRP A 91 9.74 -15.86 10.86
CA TRP A 91 9.53 -14.94 11.98
C TRP A 91 8.39 -13.96 11.73
N LEU A 92 8.18 -13.54 10.49
CA LEU A 92 7.06 -12.67 10.06
C LEU A 92 5.77 -13.47 9.82
N THR A 93 5.83 -14.78 9.74
CA THR A 93 4.65 -15.64 9.51
C THR A 93 3.80 -15.75 10.78
N ARG A 94 2.49 -15.62 10.61
CA ARG A 94 1.49 -15.85 11.66
C ARG A 94 0.61 -17.03 11.29
N THR A 95 0.23 -17.81 12.31
CA THR A 95 -0.75 -18.89 12.17
C THR A 95 -2.14 -18.39 12.52
N PRO A 96 -3.20 -18.98 11.93
CA PRO A 96 -4.57 -18.65 12.29
C PRO A 96 -4.81 -18.88 13.79
N ARG A 97 -5.54 -17.96 14.39
CA ARG A 97 -6.08 -18.14 15.74
C ARG A 97 -7.49 -17.57 15.82
N ALA A 98 -8.29 -18.05 16.73
CA ALA A 98 -9.59 -17.45 17.03
C ALA A 98 -9.37 -16.07 17.67
N ALA A 99 -10.17 -15.09 17.23
CA ALA A 99 -10.25 -13.80 17.92
C ALA A 99 -10.92 -13.99 19.29
N ARG A 100 -10.43 -13.31 20.32
CA ARG A 100 -11.06 -13.25 21.64
C ARG A 100 -12.22 -12.25 21.61
N GLU A 101 -13.15 -12.37 22.54
CA GLU A 101 -14.25 -11.43 22.70
C GLU A 101 -13.72 -10.00 22.92
N GLY A 102 -14.21 -9.04 22.13
CA GLY A 102 -13.79 -7.63 22.22
C GLY A 102 -12.40 -7.31 21.63
N GLU A 103 -11.69 -8.29 21.10
CA GLU A 103 -10.44 -8.05 20.37
C GLU A 103 -10.71 -7.41 19.02
N SER A 104 -9.90 -6.39 18.65
CA SER A 104 -10.01 -5.74 17.34
C SER A 104 -9.54 -6.61 16.16
N ALA A 105 -8.81 -7.71 16.40
CA ALA A 105 -8.32 -8.57 15.34
C ALA A 105 -9.45 -9.24 14.56
N LEU A 106 -9.37 -9.21 13.23
CA LEU A 106 -10.23 -10.00 12.35
C LEU A 106 -9.69 -11.43 12.26
N ALA A 107 -10.59 -12.43 12.37
CA ALA A 107 -10.20 -13.81 12.20
C ALA A 107 -9.73 -14.06 10.76
N VAL A 108 -8.57 -14.67 10.60
CA VAL A 108 -8.02 -15.10 9.31
C VAL A 108 -7.95 -16.64 9.26
N SER A 109 -8.13 -17.21 8.08
CA SER A 109 -8.33 -18.65 7.91
C SER A 109 -7.04 -19.44 7.73
N ARG A 110 -5.94 -18.79 7.32
CA ARG A 110 -4.69 -19.44 6.95
C ARG A 110 -3.48 -18.67 7.45
N ARG A 111 -2.29 -19.29 7.27
CA ARG A 111 -1.02 -18.62 7.55
C ARG A 111 -0.89 -17.38 6.66
N HIS A 112 -0.24 -16.37 7.21
CA HIS A 112 0.00 -15.11 6.50
C HIS A 112 1.27 -14.45 7.02
N VAL A 113 1.87 -13.59 6.21
CA VAL A 113 3.07 -12.83 6.55
C VAL A 113 2.66 -11.40 6.87
N VAL A 114 3.09 -10.91 8.04
CA VAL A 114 2.86 -9.52 8.46
C VAL A 114 4.02 -8.63 8.05
N PRO A 115 3.81 -7.29 7.90
CA PRO A 115 4.89 -6.38 7.52
C PRO A 115 6.07 -6.36 8.49
N GLY A 116 5.81 -6.42 9.78
CA GLY A 116 6.84 -6.39 10.82
C GLY A 116 6.74 -5.22 11.79
N GLY A 117 7.56 -5.22 12.84
CA GLY A 117 7.58 -4.18 13.86
C GLY A 117 6.23 -3.99 14.56
N ARG A 118 5.68 -2.77 14.52
CA ARG A 118 4.34 -2.46 15.08
C ARG A 118 3.19 -3.00 14.23
N PHE A 119 3.44 -3.35 12.97
CA PHE A 119 2.45 -3.88 12.02
C PHE A 119 2.38 -5.40 12.16
N ARG A 120 1.57 -5.87 13.11
CA ARG A 120 1.48 -7.27 13.56
C ARG A 120 0.33 -8.04 12.93
N GLU A 121 -0.52 -7.39 12.18
CA GLU A 121 -1.62 -7.92 11.38
C GLU A 121 -1.29 -7.91 9.88
N LEU A 122 -2.11 -8.58 9.09
CA LEU A 122 -2.00 -8.57 7.64
C LEU A 122 -2.44 -7.21 7.11
N TYR A 123 -1.61 -6.56 6.30
CA TYR A 123 -1.93 -5.33 5.56
C TYR A 123 -2.08 -5.62 4.09
N TYR A 124 -3.05 -4.95 3.44
CA TYR A 124 -3.48 -5.33 2.11
C TYR A 124 -2.39 -5.07 1.05
N TRP A 125 -2.10 -3.83 0.70
CA TRP A 125 -1.20 -3.58 -0.43
C TRP A 125 0.26 -4.00 -0.17
N ASP A 126 0.71 -3.95 1.09
CA ASP A 126 2.03 -4.43 1.54
C ASP A 126 2.28 -5.88 1.16
N SER A 127 1.21 -6.69 1.22
CA SER A 127 1.27 -8.12 0.99
C SER A 127 1.67 -8.48 -0.44
N TYR A 128 1.28 -7.68 -1.45
CA TYR A 128 1.73 -7.93 -2.82
C TYR A 128 3.25 -7.86 -2.93
N PHE A 129 3.84 -6.79 -2.41
CA PHE A 129 5.29 -6.60 -2.49
C PHE A 129 6.04 -7.62 -1.63
N THR A 130 5.48 -8.04 -0.50
CA THR A 130 5.99 -9.14 0.32
C THR A 130 5.97 -10.47 -0.44
N MET A 131 4.89 -10.76 -1.17
CA MET A 131 4.76 -11.99 -1.98
C MET A 131 5.82 -12.10 -3.08
N LEU A 132 6.32 -10.97 -3.62
CA LEU A 132 7.42 -10.98 -4.58
C LEU A 132 8.67 -11.66 -4.01
N GLY A 133 8.98 -11.42 -2.73
CA GLY A 133 10.08 -12.06 -2.03
C GLY A 133 9.79 -13.50 -1.64
N LEU A 134 8.56 -13.80 -1.22
CA LEU A 134 8.17 -15.17 -0.86
C LEU A 134 8.35 -16.14 -2.03
N ILE A 135 7.95 -15.75 -3.24
CA ILE A 135 8.15 -16.56 -4.44
C ILE A 135 9.63 -16.87 -4.64
N ARG A 136 10.50 -15.87 -4.53
CA ARG A 136 11.94 -15.99 -4.74
C ARG A 136 12.64 -16.79 -3.64
N SER A 137 12.04 -16.83 -2.46
CA SER A 137 12.47 -17.68 -1.35
C SER A 137 11.84 -19.08 -1.38
N GLY A 138 11.18 -19.48 -2.47
CA GLY A 138 10.53 -20.79 -2.63
C GLY A 138 9.27 -20.99 -1.75
N ARG A 139 8.69 -19.92 -1.20
CA ARG A 139 7.54 -19.98 -0.29
C ARG A 139 6.21 -19.75 -1.02
N GLN A 140 6.01 -20.48 -2.13
CA GLN A 140 4.73 -20.46 -2.86
C GLN A 140 3.55 -20.90 -1.98
N ASP A 141 3.79 -21.76 -0.99
CA ASP A 141 2.81 -22.19 -0.01
C ASP A 141 2.18 -21.02 0.76
N LEU A 142 2.99 -20.05 1.18
CA LEU A 142 2.50 -18.85 1.86
C LEU A 142 1.78 -17.89 0.90
N VAL A 143 2.21 -17.80 -0.34
CA VAL A 143 1.53 -16.97 -1.36
C VAL A 143 0.11 -17.48 -1.58
N GLU A 144 -0.10 -18.80 -1.75
CA GLU A 144 -1.44 -19.39 -1.92
C GLU A 144 -2.30 -19.22 -0.65
N ASP A 145 -1.71 -19.41 0.55
CA ASP A 145 -2.41 -19.18 1.81
C ASP A 145 -2.88 -17.71 1.92
N MET A 146 -2.03 -16.73 1.58
CA MET A 146 -2.37 -15.31 1.65
C MET A 146 -3.43 -14.92 0.61
N ILE A 147 -3.36 -15.43 -0.62
CA ILE A 147 -4.41 -15.22 -1.64
C ILE A 147 -5.77 -15.72 -1.12
N ALA A 148 -5.78 -16.91 -0.48
CA ALA A 148 -7.01 -17.45 0.08
C ALA A 148 -7.53 -16.62 1.27
N VAL A 149 -6.64 -16.06 2.13
CA VAL A 149 -7.04 -15.14 3.22
C VAL A 149 -7.71 -13.89 2.65
N PHE A 150 -7.14 -13.26 1.62
CA PHE A 150 -7.74 -12.09 0.99
C PHE A 150 -9.07 -12.41 0.32
N GLY A 151 -9.19 -13.59 -0.32
CA GLY A 151 -10.45 -14.07 -0.85
C GLY A 151 -11.52 -14.23 0.23
N ASP A 152 -11.18 -14.82 1.38
CA ASP A 152 -12.09 -14.94 2.52
C ASP A 152 -12.52 -13.58 3.09
N LEU A 153 -11.65 -12.56 3.04
CA LEU A 153 -12.01 -11.19 3.45
C LEU A 153 -13.00 -10.56 2.46
N LEU A 154 -12.79 -10.76 1.15
CA LEU A 154 -13.73 -10.33 0.11
C LEU A 154 -15.10 -10.98 0.28
N ASP A 155 -15.16 -12.29 0.52
CA ASP A 155 -16.41 -13.03 0.73
C ASP A 155 -17.16 -12.55 1.99
N ARG A 156 -16.43 -12.17 3.06
CA ARG A 156 -17.04 -11.76 4.34
C ARG A 156 -17.43 -10.29 4.41
N TYR A 157 -16.62 -9.42 3.86
CA TYR A 157 -16.78 -7.96 4.03
C TYR A 157 -17.11 -7.23 2.75
N GLY A 158 -17.09 -7.90 1.59
CA GLY A 158 -17.29 -7.28 0.28
C GLY A 158 -16.12 -6.42 -0.21
N HIS A 159 -15.04 -6.35 0.57
CA HIS A 159 -13.79 -5.67 0.25
C HIS A 159 -12.64 -6.22 1.09
N ILE A 160 -11.42 -5.90 0.73
CA ILE A 160 -10.25 -6.15 1.57
C ILE A 160 -10.02 -4.92 2.45
N PRO A 161 -10.11 -5.03 3.80
CA PRO A 161 -9.80 -3.92 4.69
C PRO A 161 -8.33 -3.50 4.59
N ASN A 162 -8.04 -2.25 4.95
CA ASN A 162 -6.67 -1.70 5.03
C ASN A 162 -5.70 -2.65 5.75
N GLY A 163 -6.14 -3.24 6.87
CA GLY A 163 -5.47 -4.32 7.59
C GLY A 163 -6.50 -5.18 8.35
N THR A 164 -6.06 -6.31 8.93
CA THR A 164 -6.97 -7.27 9.57
C THR A 164 -7.31 -6.88 11.02
N ARG A 165 -7.84 -5.65 11.19
CA ARG A 165 -8.41 -5.13 12.44
C ARG A 165 -9.79 -4.52 12.20
N SER A 166 -10.67 -4.56 13.19
CA SER A 166 -12.05 -4.05 13.06
C SER A 166 -12.11 -2.54 12.80
N TYR A 167 -11.17 -1.77 13.29
CA TYR A 167 -11.08 -0.32 13.04
C TYR A 167 -10.62 0.04 11.62
N TYR A 168 -10.24 -0.95 10.80
CA TYR A 168 -9.92 -0.77 9.38
C TYR A 168 -11.09 -1.10 8.44
N LEU A 169 -12.23 -1.60 8.95
CA LEU A 169 -13.34 -2.07 8.11
C LEU A 169 -14.04 -0.97 7.31
N SER A 170 -13.88 0.30 7.65
CA SER A 170 -14.49 1.42 6.90
C SER A 170 -13.71 1.85 5.66
N ARG A 171 -12.47 1.34 5.49
CA ARG A 171 -11.58 1.67 4.36
C ARG A 171 -10.80 0.45 3.85
N SER A 172 -10.28 0.58 2.63
CA SER A 172 -9.41 -0.41 2.00
C SER A 172 -7.96 0.11 1.92
N HIS A 173 -7.21 -0.40 0.95
CA HIS A 173 -5.90 0.05 0.45
C HIS A 173 -5.91 0.04 -1.07
N PRO A 174 -4.85 0.51 -1.77
CA PRO A 174 -4.76 0.41 -3.23
C PRO A 174 -5.07 -1.01 -3.74
N PRO A 175 -5.94 -1.16 -4.75
CA PRO A 175 -6.47 -2.46 -5.19
C PRO A 175 -5.43 -3.27 -5.97
N VAL A 176 -4.66 -4.09 -5.27
CA VAL A 176 -3.57 -4.91 -5.84
C VAL A 176 -3.87 -6.42 -5.80
N PHE A 177 -5.09 -6.84 -5.44
CA PHE A 177 -5.43 -8.26 -5.34
C PHE A 177 -5.28 -8.99 -6.68
N TYR A 178 -5.58 -8.35 -7.79
CA TYR A 178 -5.39 -8.95 -9.12
C TYR A 178 -3.91 -9.28 -9.41
N LEU A 179 -2.97 -8.46 -8.91
CA LEU A 179 -1.53 -8.73 -9.00
C LEU A 179 -1.15 -9.94 -8.13
N MET A 180 -1.72 -10.05 -6.93
CA MET A 180 -1.52 -11.22 -6.06
C MET A 180 -2.09 -12.48 -6.71
N ALA A 181 -3.31 -12.41 -7.26
CA ALA A 181 -3.96 -13.52 -7.95
C ALA A 181 -3.14 -14.05 -9.14
N ALA A 182 -2.43 -13.16 -9.84
CA ALA A 182 -1.52 -13.53 -10.91
C ALA A 182 -0.27 -14.30 -10.44
N LEU A 183 0.09 -14.23 -9.15
CA LEU A 183 1.21 -14.99 -8.56
C LEU A 183 0.83 -16.44 -8.20
N SER A 184 -0.46 -16.79 -8.24
CA SER A 184 -0.93 -18.15 -7.92
C SER A 184 -0.45 -19.15 -8.96
N ARG A 185 -0.02 -20.32 -8.49
CA ARG A 185 0.31 -21.50 -9.31
C ARG A 185 -0.84 -22.48 -9.44
N ASP A 186 -1.95 -22.29 -8.70
CA ASP A 186 -3.14 -23.12 -8.87
C ASP A 186 -3.89 -22.72 -10.16
N GLY A 187 -3.58 -23.45 -11.24
CA GLY A 187 -4.19 -23.31 -12.56
C GLY A 187 -5.51 -24.05 -12.72
N SER A 188 -6.07 -24.66 -11.67
CA SER A 188 -7.36 -25.37 -11.78
C SER A 188 -8.49 -24.43 -12.18
N ARG A 189 -9.45 -24.94 -12.97
CA ARG A 189 -10.64 -24.16 -13.38
C ARG A 189 -11.41 -23.59 -12.18
N ALA A 190 -11.52 -24.37 -11.11
CA ALA A 190 -12.20 -23.95 -9.88
C ALA A 190 -11.49 -22.77 -9.20
N ALA A 191 -10.16 -22.80 -9.10
CA ALA A 191 -9.38 -21.72 -8.52
C ALA A 191 -9.43 -20.45 -9.38
N ARG A 192 -9.34 -20.57 -10.72
CA ARG A 192 -9.49 -19.43 -11.64
C ARG A 192 -10.86 -18.78 -11.51
N HIS A 193 -11.94 -19.59 -11.47
CA HIS A 193 -13.30 -19.07 -11.29
C HIS A 193 -13.46 -18.34 -9.96
N ARG A 194 -12.90 -18.88 -8.87
CA ARG A 194 -12.95 -18.24 -7.56
C ARG A 194 -12.20 -16.90 -7.54
N ARG A 195 -11.00 -16.84 -8.12
CA ARG A 195 -10.23 -15.58 -8.23
C ARG A 195 -10.97 -14.53 -9.07
N LEU A 196 -11.63 -14.93 -10.17
CA LEU A 196 -12.47 -14.04 -10.95
C LEU A 196 -13.59 -13.42 -10.10
N GLU A 197 -14.33 -14.25 -9.33
CA GLU A 197 -15.40 -13.74 -8.47
C GLU A 197 -14.87 -12.79 -7.39
N TRP A 198 -13.74 -13.07 -6.76
CA TRP A 198 -13.11 -12.18 -5.81
C TRP A 198 -12.70 -10.82 -6.42
N MET A 199 -12.09 -10.82 -7.58
CA MET A 199 -11.78 -9.59 -8.32
C MET A 199 -13.04 -8.78 -8.65
N ARG A 200 -14.15 -9.45 -9.00
CA ARG A 200 -15.45 -8.79 -9.24
C ARG A 200 -16.05 -8.21 -7.96
N ILE A 201 -15.87 -8.85 -6.80
CA ILE A 201 -16.30 -8.33 -5.51
C ILE A 201 -15.52 -7.05 -5.20
N GLU A 202 -14.20 -7.07 -5.34
CA GLU A 202 -13.36 -5.89 -5.12
C GLU A 202 -13.74 -4.73 -6.06
N HIS A 203 -13.93 -5.01 -7.33
CA HIS A 203 -14.37 -4.01 -8.30
C HIS A 203 -15.71 -3.37 -7.91
N ARG A 204 -16.70 -4.16 -7.45
CA ARG A 204 -17.98 -3.62 -6.98
C ARG A 204 -17.83 -2.68 -5.79
N PHE A 205 -16.93 -2.96 -4.86
CA PHE A 205 -16.64 -2.06 -3.74
C PHE A 205 -16.14 -0.69 -4.22
N TRP A 206 -15.19 -0.68 -5.14
CA TRP A 206 -14.62 0.57 -5.66
C TRP A 206 -15.59 1.36 -6.53
N MET A 207 -16.54 0.69 -7.18
CA MET A 207 -17.51 1.32 -8.09
C MET A 207 -18.89 1.54 -7.46
N ALA A 208 -19.04 1.28 -6.15
CA ALA A 208 -20.34 1.39 -5.48
C ALA A 208 -20.95 2.80 -5.61
N GLY A 209 -22.16 2.88 -6.17
CA GLY A 209 -22.91 4.13 -6.38
C GLY A 209 -22.68 4.79 -7.74
N GLU A 210 -21.88 4.21 -8.64
CA GLU A 210 -21.59 4.79 -9.97
C GLU A 210 -22.85 5.05 -10.81
N GLU A 211 -23.89 4.22 -10.65
CA GLU A 211 -25.13 4.28 -11.39
C GLU A 211 -25.99 5.50 -11.08
N ASN A 212 -25.80 6.10 -9.89
CA ASN A 212 -26.60 7.23 -9.41
C ASN A 212 -25.88 8.58 -9.53
N LEU A 213 -24.68 8.61 -10.15
CA LEU A 213 -23.89 9.84 -10.25
C LEU A 213 -24.28 10.70 -11.46
N ALA A 214 -24.65 11.94 -11.21
CA ALA A 214 -24.77 12.96 -12.25
C ALA A 214 -23.37 13.43 -12.71
N PRO A 215 -23.22 13.89 -13.97
CA PRO A 215 -21.99 14.56 -14.43
C PRO A 215 -21.60 15.72 -13.50
N GLY A 216 -20.31 15.83 -13.18
CA GLY A 216 -19.75 16.84 -12.26
C GLY A 216 -19.98 16.52 -10.77
N SER A 217 -20.37 15.28 -10.41
CA SER A 217 -20.60 14.88 -9.01
C SER A 217 -19.70 13.73 -8.56
N ALA A 218 -19.60 13.55 -7.24
CA ALA A 218 -18.86 12.45 -6.63
C ALA A 218 -19.64 11.85 -5.44
N LEU A 219 -19.61 10.53 -5.32
CA LEU A 219 -20.20 9.79 -4.21
C LEU A 219 -19.17 8.77 -3.67
N ARG A 220 -18.81 8.92 -2.40
CA ARG A 220 -17.78 8.05 -1.79
C ARG A 220 -16.54 7.94 -2.68
N ARG A 221 -16.23 6.74 -3.18
CA ARG A 221 -15.02 6.42 -3.96
C ARG A 221 -15.13 6.71 -5.45
N VAL A 222 -16.29 7.08 -5.96
CA VAL A 222 -16.51 7.29 -7.39
C VAL A 222 -16.81 8.76 -7.69
N ALA A 223 -16.23 9.27 -8.77
CA ALA A 223 -16.54 10.59 -9.32
C ALA A 223 -16.88 10.47 -10.81
N ARG A 224 -17.91 11.19 -11.25
CA ARG A 224 -18.25 11.37 -12.64
C ARG A 224 -17.91 12.79 -13.05
N LEU A 225 -16.94 12.93 -13.93
CA LEU A 225 -16.52 14.23 -14.45
C LEU A 225 -17.61 14.86 -15.34
N PRO A 226 -17.54 16.18 -15.62
CA PRO A 226 -18.55 16.85 -16.44
C PRO A 226 -18.77 16.26 -17.83
N ASP A 227 -17.75 15.65 -18.44
CA ASP A 227 -17.80 14.96 -19.72
C ASP A 227 -18.38 13.54 -19.64
N GLY A 228 -18.75 13.07 -18.44
CA GLY A 228 -19.28 11.74 -18.16
C GLY A 228 -18.24 10.68 -17.81
N SER A 229 -16.94 10.98 -17.89
CA SER A 229 -15.86 10.07 -17.51
C SER A 229 -15.97 9.67 -16.05
N LEU A 230 -15.79 8.35 -15.76
CA LEU A 230 -15.78 7.81 -14.40
C LEU A 230 -14.34 7.57 -13.95
N LEU A 231 -13.98 8.16 -12.82
CA LEU A 231 -12.72 7.95 -12.11
C LEU A 231 -12.97 7.74 -10.61
N ASN A 232 -11.96 7.27 -9.89
CA ASN A 232 -12.07 6.96 -8.48
C ASN A 232 -11.19 7.87 -7.62
N ARG A 233 -11.58 8.01 -6.34
CA ARG A 233 -10.83 8.69 -5.28
C ARG A 233 -10.75 7.83 -4.04
N TYR A 234 -9.79 8.10 -3.16
CA TYR A 234 -9.75 7.49 -1.83
C TYR A 234 -10.82 8.09 -0.92
N TRP A 235 -11.38 7.26 -0.04
CA TRP A 235 -12.49 7.62 0.84
C TRP A 235 -12.58 6.69 2.03
N ASP A 236 -12.93 7.23 3.20
CA ASP A 236 -13.33 6.42 4.35
C ASP A 236 -14.75 6.82 4.79
N ASP A 237 -15.61 5.84 5.07
CA ASP A 237 -16.99 6.09 5.47
C ASP A 237 -17.12 6.62 6.91
N CYS A 238 -16.06 6.47 7.74
CA CYS A 238 -16.06 6.90 9.15
C CYS A 238 -15.48 8.31 9.32
N PRO A 239 -16.26 9.30 9.84
CA PRO A 239 -15.79 10.64 10.11
C PRO A 239 -15.33 10.81 11.57
N ALA A 240 -14.49 9.90 12.08
CA ALA A 240 -13.99 9.90 13.46
C ALA A 240 -12.46 9.72 13.45
N PRO A 241 -11.76 10.06 14.55
CA PRO A 241 -10.33 9.80 14.66
C PRO A 241 -9.98 8.34 14.38
N ARG A 242 -8.81 8.06 13.79
CA ARG A 242 -8.31 6.71 13.59
C ARG A 242 -7.94 6.08 14.94
N ASP A 243 -8.40 4.89 15.24
CA ASP A 243 -8.09 4.21 16.52
C ASP A 243 -6.57 4.05 16.73
N GLU A 244 -5.84 3.74 15.65
CA GLU A 244 -4.40 3.54 15.65
C GLU A 244 -3.55 4.83 15.73
N SER A 245 -4.18 5.99 15.53
CA SER A 245 -3.57 7.35 15.60
C SER A 245 -4.52 8.34 16.29
N TRP A 246 -5.24 7.88 17.32
CA TRP A 246 -6.31 8.64 17.98
C TRP A 246 -5.85 9.98 18.51
N ARG A 247 -4.72 10.01 19.23
CA ARG A 247 -4.19 11.23 19.84
C ARG A 247 -3.78 12.25 18.81
N GLU A 248 -3.14 11.77 17.77
CA GLU A 248 -2.60 12.55 16.68
C GLU A 248 -3.74 13.24 15.93
N ASP A 249 -4.78 12.47 15.56
CA ASP A 249 -5.97 12.98 14.86
C ASP A 249 -6.78 13.96 15.72
N LEU A 250 -6.92 13.66 17.02
CA LEU A 250 -7.65 14.53 17.95
C LEU A 250 -6.88 15.83 18.18
N ALA A 251 -5.58 15.77 18.44
CA ALA A 251 -4.74 16.95 18.65
C ALA A 251 -4.71 17.87 17.42
N LEU A 252 -4.69 17.29 16.21
CA LEU A 252 -4.75 18.06 14.97
C LEU A 252 -6.08 18.83 14.86
N ALA A 253 -7.21 18.18 15.16
CA ALA A 253 -8.52 18.81 15.12
C ALA A 253 -8.66 19.90 16.21
N GLU A 254 -8.19 19.63 17.44
CA GLU A 254 -8.22 20.61 18.56
C GLU A 254 -7.36 21.85 18.26
N ALA A 255 -6.22 21.68 17.56
CA ALA A 255 -5.36 22.79 17.12
C ALA A 255 -5.97 23.60 15.96
N ASN A 256 -6.98 23.08 15.27
CA ASN A 256 -7.60 23.70 14.09
C ASN A 256 -9.12 23.83 14.24
N PRO A 257 -9.63 24.59 15.24
CA PRO A 257 -11.07 24.65 15.55
C PRO A 257 -11.92 25.30 14.45
N GLY A 258 -11.30 25.98 13.49
CA GLY A 258 -11.96 26.56 12.32
C GLY A 258 -12.32 25.55 11.23
N ARG A 259 -11.80 24.31 11.32
CA ARG A 259 -12.07 23.22 10.38
C ARG A 259 -13.04 22.21 11.01
N ASP A 260 -14.04 21.76 10.26
CA ASP A 260 -14.92 20.68 10.72
C ASP A 260 -14.11 19.42 11.02
N ALA A 261 -14.16 18.96 12.27
CA ALA A 261 -13.33 17.85 12.74
C ALA A 261 -13.66 16.54 12.02
N GLY A 262 -14.95 16.26 11.76
CA GLY A 262 -15.37 15.06 11.05
C GLY A 262 -14.89 15.04 9.58
N ALA A 263 -14.91 16.20 8.92
CA ALA A 263 -14.35 16.35 7.58
C ALA A 263 -12.82 16.15 7.60
N LEU A 264 -12.11 16.76 8.57
CA LEU A 264 -10.65 16.58 8.71
C LEU A 264 -10.28 15.11 8.93
N TRP A 265 -10.95 14.42 9.85
CA TRP A 265 -10.68 13.00 10.10
C TRP A 265 -10.96 12.13 8.89
N ARG A 266 -12.01 12.42 8.10
CA ARG A 266 -12.26 11.70 6.85
C ARG A 266 -11.12 11.89 5.84
N GLU A 267 -10.57 13.09 5.73
CA GLU A 267 -9.43 13.36 4.86
C GLU A 267 -8.18 12.57 5.29
N LEU A 268 -7.88 12.54 6.60
CA LEU A 268 -6.79 11.73 7.17
C LEU A 268 -7.00 10.23 6.92
N ARG A 269 -8.22 9.74 7.14
CA ARG A 269 -8.58 8.34 6.91
C ARG A 269 -8.52 7.96 5.43
N ALA A 270 -8.92 8.85 4.53
CA ALA A 270 -8.76 8.67 3.08
C ALA A 270 -7.27 8.67 2.67
N GLY A 271 -6.45 9.51 3.31
CA GLY A 271 -4.98 9.47 3.18
C GLY A 271 -4.42 8.12 3.60
N ALA A 272 -4.92 7.55 4.71
CA ALA A 272 -4.53 6.21 5.15
C ALA A 272 -5.02 5.09 4.19
N GLU A 273 -6.21 5.23 3.54
CA GLU A 273 -6.64 4.30 2.49
C GLU A 273 -5.70 4.31 1.28
N SER A 274 -5.09 5.46 0.98
CA SER A 274 -4.14 5.57 -0.14
C SER A 274 -2.81 4.86 0.11
N GLY A 275 -2.48 4.55 1.36
CA GLY A 275 -1.16 4.08 1.78
C GLY A 275 -0.09 5.18 1.82
N TRP A 276 -0.43 6.45 1.53
CA TRP A 276 0.48 7.60 1.58
C TRP A 276 0.16 8.53 2.76
N ASP A 277 0.19 7.99 3.95
CA ASP A 277 -0.12 8.66 5.21
C ASP A 277 1.15 9.12 5.96
N PHE A 278 1.62 10.38 5.80
CA PHE A 278 1.03 11.38 4.93
C PHE A 278 2.07 11.95 3.96
N SER A 279 1.59 12.79 3.05
CA SER A 279 2.41 13.41 2.00
C SER A 279 1.84 14.78 1.63
N SER A 280 2.71 15.69 1.24
CA SER A 280 2.34 16.95 0.57
C SER A 280 1.46 16.75 -0.67
N ARG A 281 1.45 15.54 -1.22
CA ARG A 281 0.55 15.13 -2.31
C ARG A 281 -0.92 15.46 -2.02
N TRP A 282 -1.32 15.39 -0.76
CA TRP A 282 -2.70 15.59 -0.32
C TRP A 282 -2.96 16.97 0.29
N LEU A 283 -1.93 17.79 0.48
CA LEU A 283 -2.01 19.05 1.21
C LEU A 283 -2.17 20.25 0.27
N ASP A 284 -2.94 21.26 0.68
CA ASP A 284 -2.93 22.57 0.04
C ASP A 284 -1.67 23.35 0.42
N ASP A 285 -1.31 23.34 1.71
CA ASP A 285 -0.08 23.85 2.26
C ASP A 285 0.81 22.66 2.68
N PRO A 286 1.97 22.45 2.07
CA PRO A 286 2.84 21.32 2.39
C PRO A 286 3.35 21.30 3.84
N ASP A 287 3.37 22.44 4.52
CA ASP A 287 3.83 22.59 5.89
C ASP A 287 2.70 22.46 6.93
N ASP A 288 1.43 22.35 6.49
CA ASP A 288 0.25 22.21 7.34
C ASP A 288 -0.54 20.95 7.04
N LEU A 289 -0.41 19.93 7.90
CA LEU A 289 -1.20 18.70 7.77
C LEU A 289 -2.72 18.95 7.87
N ALA A 290 -3.16 19.98 8.60
CA ALA A 290 -4.56 20.31 8.65
C ALA A 290 -5.13 20.85 7.33
N SER A 291 -4.29 21.17 6.34
CA SER A 291 -4.69 21.52 4.97
C SER A 291 -5.04 20.33 4.08
N ILE A 292 -5.01 19.09 4.62
CA ILE A 292 -5.27 17.83 3.91
C ILE A 292 -6.65 17.80 3.26
N ARG A 293 -6.71 17.34 1.99
CA ARG A 293 -7.93 17.23 1.18
C ARG A 293 -7.88 16.05 0.21
N THR A 294 -7.46 14.90 0.70
CA THR A 294 -7.29 13.65 -0.07
C THR A 294 -8.51 13.33 -0.93
N THR A 295 -9.71 13.51 -0.36
CA THR A 295 -10.97 13.17 -1.05
C THR A 295 -11.30 14.06 -2.24
N THR A 296 -10.55 15.14 -2.46
CA THR A 296 -10.73 16.04 -3.61
C THR A 296 -9.84 15.68 -4.81
N PHE A 297 -8.98 14.68 -4.68
CA PHE A 297 -8.15 14.21 -5.77
C PHE A 297 -8.69 12.92 -6.41
N LEU A 298 -8.51 12.80 -7.72
CA LEU A 298 -8.60 11.55 -8.46
C LEU A 298 -7.18 11.04 -8.69
N PRO A 299 -6.69 10.12 -7.83
CA PRO A 299 -5.29 9.72 -7.83
C PRO A 299 -4.92 8.87 -9.04
N ILE A 300 -3.76 9.13 -9.62
CA ILE A 300 -3.26 8.41 -10.80
C ILE A 300 -2.96 6.95 -10.51
N ASP A 301 -2.44 6.63 -9.33
CA ASP A 301 -2.15 5.27 -8.88
C ASP A 301 -3.43 4.43 -8.73
N LEU A 302 -4.43 4.93 -7.99
CA LEU A 302 -5.72 4.24 -7.80
C LEU A 302 -6.39 3.94 -9.14
N ASN A 303 -6.48 4.95 -10.02
CA ASN A 303 -7.15 4.80 -11.30
C ASN A 303 -6.39 3.87 -12.25
N SER A 304 -5.06 3.85 -12.19
CA SER A 304 -4.24 2.90 -12.94
C SER A 304 -4.42 1.47 -12.44
N LEU A 305 -4.43 1.26 -11.11
CA LEU A 305 -4.64 -0.06 -10.52
C LEU A 305 -6.04 -0.60 -10.81
N LEU A 306 -7.08 0.24 -10.79
CA LEU A 306 -8.43 -0.16 -11.17
C LEU A 306 -8.54 -0.53 -12.66
N HIS A 307 -7.82 0.16 -13.55
CA HIS A 307 -7.68 -0.30 -14.93
C HIS A 307 -7.04 -1.69 -15.00
N GLY A 308 -5.96 -1.93 -14.24
CA GLY A 308 -5.31 -3.23 -14.14
C GLY A 308 -6.26 -4.32 -13.64
N LEU A 309 -7.09 -4.03 -12.63
CA LEU A 309 -8.13 -4.92 -12.11
C LEU A 309 -9.20 -5.23 -13.19
N GLU A 310 -9.67 -4.23 -13.93
CA GLU A 310 -10.64 -4.40 -15.02
C GLU A 310 -10.07 -5.28 -16.14
N ARG A 311 -8.80 -5.09 -16.52
CA ARG A 311 -8.09 -5.94 -17.49
C ARG A 311 -7.91 -7.38 -16.99
N ALA A 312 -7.62 -7.56 -15.71
CA ALA A 312 -7.46 -8.89 -15.12
C ALA A 312 -8.80 -9.65 -15.07
N ILE A 313 -9.91 -8.95 -14.78
CA ILE A 313 -11.26 -9.55 -14.82
C ILE A 313 -11.62 -9.94 -16.27
N GLU A 314 -11.37 -9.08 -17.24
CA GLU A 314 -11.55 -9.36 -18.66
C GLU A 314 -10.83 -10.65 -19.07
N ALA A 315 -9.52 -10.72 -18.82
CA ALA A 315 -8.68 -11.86 -19.20
C ALA A 315 -9.14 -13.16 -18.50
N ALA A 316 -9.44 -13.11 -17.20
CA ALA A 316 -9.91 -14.27 -16.45
C ALA A 316 -11.28 -14.76 -16.93
N ALA A 317 -12.19 -13.85 -17.32
CA ALA A 317 -13.50 -14.20 -17.87
C ALA A 317 -13.37 -14.85 -19.25
N ASP A 318 -12.49 -14.30 -20.11
CA ASP A 318 -12.21 -14.87 -21.43
C ASP A 318 -11.65 -16.30 -21.33
N GLU A 319 -10.64 -16.52 -20.46
CA GLU A 319 -10.09 -17.86 -20.19
C GLU A 319 -11.14 -18.87 -19.69
N LEU A 320 -12.17 -18.42 -18.99
CA LEU A 320 -13.26 -19.26 -18.48
C LEU A 320 -14.41 -19.45 -19.47
N GLY A 321 -14.41 -18.68 -20.59
CA GLY A 321 -15.44 -18.71 -21.63
C GLY A 321 -16.66 -17.83 -21.29
N ASP A 322 -16.55 -16.90 -20.33
CA ASP A 322 -17.60 -15.92 -20.02
C ASP A 322 -17.42 -14.66 -20.90
N ALA A 323 -17.79 -14.80 -22.17
CA ALA A 323 -17.66 -13.72 -23.16
C ALA A 323 -18.42 -12.43 -22.79
N ARG A 324 -19.55 -12.56 -22.04
CA ARG A 324 -20.33 -11.38 -21.61
C ARG A 324 -19.56 -10.55 -20.59
N THR A 325 -19.02 -11.19 -19.57
CA THR A 325 -18.18 -10.51 -18.56
C THR A 325 -16.91 -9.97 -19.20
N ALA A 326 -16.24 -10.72 -20.07
CA ALA A 326 -15.05 -10.26 -20.79
C ALA A 326 -15.34 -8.97 -21.58
N ALA A 327 -16.38 -8.96 -22.42
CA ALA A 327 -16.76 -7.78 -23.21
C ALA A 327 -17.12 -6.56 -22.33
N LEU A 328 -17.81 -6.77 -21.21
CA LEU A 328 -18.16 -5.70 -20.27
C LEU A 328 -16.90 -5.05 -19.68
N PHE A 329 -15.95 -5.87 -19.20
CA PHE A 329 -14.76 -5.35 -18.54
C PHE A 329 -13.72 -4.82 -19.53
N ALA A 330 -13.67 -5.33 -20.77
CA ALA A 330 -12.92 -4.70 -21.86
C ALA A 330 -13.40 -3.27 -22.12
N ALA A 331 -14.72 -3.05 -22.17
CA ALA A 331 -15.29 -1.72 -22.37
C ALA A 331 -15.00 -0.77 -21.18
N ARG A 332 -15.06 -1.27 -19.93
CA ARG A 332 -14.72 -0.52 -18.72
C ARG A 332 -13.26 -0.11 -18.71
N ALA A 333 -12.36 -1.04 -18.95
CA ALA A 333 -10.92 -0.78 -19.01
C ALA A 333 -10.56 0.25 -20.10
N ALA A 334 -11.15 0.12 -21.28
CA ALA A 334 -10.95 1.08 -22.37
C ALA A 334 -11.45 2.50 -22.01
N ALA A 335 -12.63 2.60 -21.38
CA ALA A 335 -13.17 3.89 -20.94
C ALA A 335 -12.30 4.53 -19.84
N ARG A 336 -11.83 3.74 -18.87
CA ARG A 336 -10.93 4.23 -17.81
C ARG A 336 -9.58 4.66 -18.36
N ALA A 337 -8.98 3.89 -19.28
CA ALA A 337 -7.73 4.28 -19.94
C ALA A 337 -7.88 5.61 -20.69
N ALA A 338 -8.99 5.80 -21.42
CA ALA A 338 -9.28 7.06 -22.10
C ALA A 338 -9.42 8.23 -21.10
N ALA A 339 -10.13 8.02 -19.99
CA ALA A 339 -10.28 9.04 -18.95
C ALA A 339 -8.93 9.40 -18.28
N ILE A 340 -8.06 8.42 -18.01
CA ILE A 340 -6.70 8.64 -17.49
C ILE A 340 -5.88 9.47 -18.49
N GLU A 341 -5.88 9.09 -19.76
CA GLU A 341 -5.17 9.79 -20.82
C GLU A 341 -5.68 11.24 -21.02
N GLN A 342 -6.95 11.50 -20.77
CA GLN A 342 -7.57 12.81 -20.94
C GLN A 342 -7.39 13.71 -19.71
N HIS A 343 -7.58 13.17 -18.50
CA HIS A 343 -7.74 13.97 -17.27
C HIS A 343 -6.55 13.89 -16.30
N LEU A 344 -5.67 12.89 -16.44
CA LEU A 344 -4.54 12.68 -15.51
C LEU A 344 -3.16 12.85 -16.20
N TRP A 345 -3.14 13.34 -17.44
CA TRP A 345 -1.92 13.70 -18.15
C TRP A 345 -1.65 15.20 -18.06
N ASN A 346 -0.55 15.60 -17.44
CA ASN A 346 -0.09 16.97 -17.45
C ASN A 346 0.77 17.25 -18.70
N ASN A 347 0.16 17.79 -19.75
CA ASN A 347 0.85 18.03 -21.02
C ASN A 347 1.96 19.07 -20.92
N ALA A 348 1.81 20.07 -20.05
CA ALA A 348 2.81 21.12 -19.85
C ALA A 348 4.06 20.57 -19.14
N ARG A 349 3.86 19.67 -18.18
CA ARG A 349 4.93 19.09 -17.37
C ARG A 349 5.52 17.81 -17.96
N GLY A 350 4.76 17.05 -18.74
CA GLY A 350 5.23 15.83 -19.39
C GLY A 350 5.18 14.56 -18.54
N TYR A 351 4.26 14.49 -17.58
CA TYR A 351 4.04 13.31 -16.76
C TYR A 351 2.57 13.15 -16.37
N TYR A 352 2.22 11.95 -15.90
CA TYR A 352 0.92 11.70 -15.29
C TYR A 352 0.91 12.18 -13.83
N ALA A 353 -0.21 12.81 -13.43
CA ALA A 353 -0.42 13.31 -12.08
C ALA A 353 -1.90 13.19 -11.69
N ASP A 354 -2.20 13.47 -10.43
CA ASP A 354 -3.55 13.42 -9.89
C ASP A 354 -4.42 14.54 -10.51
N HIS A 355 -5.72 14.32 -10.62
CA HIS A 355 -6.66 15.37 -11.04
C HIS A 355 -7.31 15.97 -9.79
N ASP A 356 -7.25 17.27 -9.67
CA ASP A 356 -7.87 18.05 -8.60
C ASP A 356 -9.32 18.40 -8.97
N LEU A 357 -10.29 17.75 -8.34
CA LEU A 357 -11.72 17.97 -8.56
C LEU A 357 -12.16 19.40 -8.22
N ALA A 358 -11.57 20.00 -7.17
CA ALA A 358 -11.94 21.34 -6.75
C ALA A 358 -11.43 22.41 -7.71
N ARG A 359 -10.27 22.18 -8.33
CA ARG A 359 -9.65 23.08 -9.31
C ARG A 359 -10.01 22.72 -10.76
N GLY A 360 -10.60 21.54 -10.99
CA GLY A 360 -11.01 21.07 -12.32
C GLY A 360 -9.85 20.85 -13.28
N ARG A 361 -8.65 20.50 -12.79
CA ARG A 361 -7.44 20.35 -13.60
C ARG A 361 -6.48 19.29 -13.02
N VAL A 362 -5.60 18.79 -13.88
CA VAL A 362 -4.47 17.96 -13.45
C VAL A 362 -3.50 18.76 -12.57
N ASP A 363 -2.96 18.12 -11.54
CA ASP A 363 -1.99 18.71 -10.61
C ASP A 363 -0.61 18.88 -11.29
N ASP A 364 0.19 19.80 -10.76
CA ASP A 364 1.55 20.08 -11.23
C ASP A 364 2.64 19.35 -10.42
N ARG A 365 2.28 18.56 -9.42
CA ARG A 365 3.22 17.84 -8.55
C ARG A 365 3.70 16.56 -9.21
N LEU A 366 5.02 16.44 -9.36
CA LEU A 366 5.67 15.19 -9.74
C LEU A 366 5.84 14.31 -8.50
N THR A 367 5.32 13.09 -8.56
CA THR A 367 5.37 12.13 -7.45
C THR A 367 5.75 10.74 -7.94
N GLY A 368 6.15 9.85 -7.02
CA GLY A 368 6.37 8.43 -7.29
C GLY A 368 5.13 7.66 -7.75
N ALA A 369 3.97 8.31 -7.81
CA ALA A 369 2.76 7.75 -8.42
C ALA A 369 2.72 7.93 -9.95
N SER A 370 3.49 8.85 -10.53
CA SER A 370 3.51 9.14 -11.96
C SER A 370 3.80 7.92 -12.88
N PRO A 371 4.59 6.89 -12.49
CA PRO A 371 4.83 5.71 -13.32
C PRO A 371 3.74 4.64 -13.29
N PHE A 372 2.69 4.76 -12.47
CA PHE A 372 1.62 3.74 -12.42
C PHE A 372 0.92 3.47 -13.77
N PRO A 373 0.66 4.47 -14.65
CA PRO A 373 0.13 4.19 -15.98
C PRO A 373 1.08 3.36 -16.86
N LEU A 374 2.39 3.49 -16.67
CA LEU A 374 3.37 2.65 -17.35
C LEU A 374 3.30 1.21 -16.80
N PHE A 375 3.28 1.06 -15.49
CA PHE A 375 3.17 -0.23 -14.83
C PHE A 375 1.90 -1.00 -15.22
N CYS A 376 0.76 -0.30 -15.36
CA CYS A 376 -0.52 -0.88 -15.74
C CYS A 376 -0.75 -0.96 -17.27
N GLY A 377 0.22 -0.61 -18.10
CA GLY A 377 0.13 -0.72 -19.56
C GLY A 377 -0.86 0.26 -20.22
N ILE A 378 -1.13 1.40 -19.58
CA ILE A 378 -2.09 2.43 -20.06
C ILE A 378 -1.38 3.45 -20.95
N ALA A 379 -0.17 3.84 -20.57
CA ALA A 379 0.51 5.00 -21.15
C ALA A 379 0.74 4.85 -22.66
N ARG A 380 0.52 5.92 -23.41
CA ARG A 380 0.96 5.99 -24.81
C ARG A 380 2.50 6.04 -24.86
N PRO A 381 3.14 5.45 -25.88
CA PRO A 381 4.61 5.37 -25.96
C PRO A 381 5.33 6.73 -25.87
N ASP A 382 4.75 7.77 -26.45
CA ASP A 382 5.29 9.13 -26.38
C ASP A 382 5.19 9.73 -24.97
N ARG A 383 4.08 9.48 -24.27
CA ARG A 383 3.87 9.91 -22.89
C ARG A 383 4.70 9.11 -21.90
N ALA A 384 4.89 7.80 -22.12
CA ALA A 384 5.75 6.96 -21.32
C ALA A 384 7.20 7.45 -21.32
N ARG A 385 7.75 7.84 -22.50
CA ARG A 385 9.10 8.43 -22.60
C ARG A 385 9.21 9.75 -21.84
N ARG A 386 8.25 10.66 -22.02
CA ARG A 386 8.24 11.95 -21.29
C ARG A 386 8.12 11.75 -19.78
N THR A 387 7.31 10.79 -19.33
CA THR A 387 7.23 10.43 -17.92
C THR A 387 8.58 9.90 -17.41
N ALA A 388 9.24 9.01 -18.17
CA ALA A 388 10.56 8.49 -17.82
C ALA A 388 11.61 9.62 -17.70
N GLU A 389 11.62 10.59 -18.61
CA GLU A 389 12.47 11.77 -18.53
C GLU A 389 12.18 12.58 -17.27
N SER A 390 10.91 12.82 -16.96
CA SER A 390 10.49 13.56 -15.77
C SER A 390 10.85 12.87 -14.45
N LEU A 391 10.83 11.53 -14.40
CA LEU A 391 11.19 10.74 -13.20
C LEU A 391 12.64 10.96 -12.76
N THR A 392 13.53 11.45 -13.64
CA THR A 392 14.89 11.85 -13.25
C THR A 392 14.90 12.95 -12.19
N GLY A 393 13.84 13.77 -12.12
CA GLY A 393 13.63 14.77 -11.07
C GLY A 393 13.42 14.18 -9.67
N LEU A 394 12.98 12.92 -9.58
CA LEU A 394 12.84 12.18 -8.31
C LEU A 394 14.07 11.32 -7.98
N LEU A 395 15.00 11.13 -8.92
CA LEU A 395 16.12 10.21 -8.74
C LEU A 395 17.15 10.80 -7.77
N ARG A 396 17.57 9.98 -6.82
CA ARG A 396 18.56 10.30 -5.76
C ARG A 396 19.60 9.19 -5.68
N PRO A 397 20.68 9.34 -4.89
CA PRO A 397 21.69 8.29 -4.72
C PRO A 397 21.13 6.91 -4.36
N GLY A 398 20.11 6.83 -3.52
CA GLY A 398 19.48 5.57 -3.07
C GLY A 398 18.25 5.12 -3.83
N GLY A 399 17.86 5.80 -4.93
CA GLY A 399 16.65 5.49 -5.71
C GLY A 399 15.71 6.69 -5.84
N LEU A 400 14.41 6.46 -6.03
CA LEU A 400 13.41 7.51 -6.18
C LEU A 400 12.89 7.98 -4.82
N VAL A 401 12.83 9.30 -4.61
CA VAL A 401 12.02 9.91 -3.54
C VAL A 401 10.54 9.83 -3.88
N ALA A 402 9.67 9.84 -2.86
CA ALA A 402 8.23 9.83 -3.06
C ALA A 402 7.71 11.10 -3.74
N THR A 403 8.21 12.27 -3.32
CA THR A 403 7.94 13.59 -3.90
C THR A 403 9.20 14.48 -3.88
N THR A 404 9.16 15.62 -4.53
CA THR A 404 10.25 16.62 -4.46
C THR A 404 10.15 17.56 -3.25
N VAL A 405 9.05 17.47 -2.48
CA VAL A 405 8.75 18.37 -1.35
C VAL A 405 9.36 17.83 -0.05
N ARG A 406 9.79 18.73 0.83
CA ARG A 406 10.32 18.42 2.19
C ARG A 406 9.36 19.00 3.23
N SER A 407 8.27 18.31 3.48
CA SER A 407 7.24 18.73 4.46
C SER A 407 7.45 18.15 5.86
N GLY A 408 8.39 17.22 6.02
CA GLY A 408 8.50 16.40 7.24
C GLY A 408 7.54 15.20 7.27
N GLN A 409 6.60 15.10 6.32
CA GLN A 409 5.76 13.93 6.17
C GLN A 409 6.55 12.75 5.62
N GLN A 410 6.19 11.54 6.04
CA GLN A 410 6.98 10.34 5.71
C GLN A 410 6.94 9.93 4.23
N TRP A 411 5.91 10.33 3.47
CA TRP A 411 5.79 10.09 2.03
C TRP A 411 6.23 11.28 1.19
N ASP A 412 7.17 12.08 1.72
CA ASP A 412 7.85 13.16 1.02
C ASP A 412 9.38 12.99 1.06
N ALA A 413 10.12 13.85 0.33
CA ALA A 413 11.56 13.84 0.39
C ALA A 413 12.05 14.05 1.85
N PRO A 414 13.11 13.36 2.29
CA PRO A 414 14.05 12.58 1.48
C PRO A 414 13.71 11.09 1.35
N ASN A 415 12.50 10.66 1.75
CA ASN A 415 12.15 9.25 1.84
C ASN A 415 11.80 8.64 0.47
N GLY A 416 12.35 7.44 0.25
CA GLY A 416 11.99 6.52 -0.80
C GLY A 416 11.40 5.22 -0.20
N TRP A 417 10.53 4.57 -0.96
CA TRP A 417 9.73 3.44 -0.55
C TRP A 417 9.85 2.29 -1.55
N ALA A 418 10.02 1.08 -1.06
CA ALA A 418 10.20 -0.10 -1.90
C ALA A 418 9.08 -0.29 -2.96
N PRO A 419 7.78 -0.13 -2.62
CA PRO A 419 6.70 -0.19 -3.60
C PRO A 419 6.89 0.73 -4.80
N LEU A 420 7.31 1.98 -4.58
CA LEU A 420 7.47 2.97 -5.63
C LEU A 420 8.66 2.65 -6.55
N GLN A 421 9.75 2.09 -5.99
CA GLN A 421 10.87 1.61 -6.80
C GLN A 421 10.42 0.49 -7.73
N TRP A 422 9.69 -0.51 -7.19
CA TRP A 422 9.19 -1.64 -7.95
C TRP A 422 8.29 -1.20 -9.12
N ILE A 423 7.27 -0.39 -8.82
CA ILE A 423 6.33 0.11 -9.82
C ILE A 423 7.05 0.89 -10.94
N ALA A 424 7.98 1.78 -10.56
CA ALA A 424 8.74 2.54 -11.54
C ALA A 424 9.63 1.63 -12.41
N VAL A 425 10.35 0.70 -11.80
CA VAL A 425 11.26 -0.23 -12.52
C VAL A 425 10.49 -1.09 -13.51
N GLU A 426 9.39 -1.72 -13.08
CA GLU A 426 8.59 -2.58 -13.95
C GLU A 426 7.87 -1.78 -15.05
N GLY A 427 7.31 -0.62 -14.69
CA GLY A 427 6.67 0.26 -15.67
C GLY A 427 7.63 0.76 -16.74
N LEU A 428 8.82 1.21 -16.36
CA LEU A 428 9.87 1.66 -17.30
C LEU A 428 10.34 0.54 -18.22
N ARG A 429 10.52 -0.68 -17.71
CA ARG A 429 10.88 -1.85 -18.50
C ARG A 429 9.84 -2.19 -19.56
N ALA A 430 8.58 -2.15 -19.20
CA ALA A 430 7.49 -2.44 -20.12
C ALA A 430 7.46 -1.52 -21.34
N TYR A 431 8.03 -0.30 -21.22
CA TYR A 431 8.12 0.69 -22.30
C TYR A 431 9.52 0.88 -22.88
N GLY A 432 10.44 -0.06 -22.67
CA GLY A 432 11.78 -0.03 -23.26
C GLY A 432 12.76 0.97 -22.60
N CYS A 433 12.40 1.59 -21.47
CA CYS A 433 13.26 2.50 -20.71
C CYS A 433 14.18 1.73 -19.74
N GLY A 434 14.77 0.62 -20.20
CA GLY A 434 15.51 -0.33 -19.39
C GLY A 434 16.76 0.22 -18.71
N VAL A 435 17.41 1.24 -19.29
CA VAL A 435 18.59 1.90 -18.69
C VAL A 435 18.22 2.61 -17.40
N LEU A 436 17.17 3.44 -17.42
CA LEU A 436 16.69 4.15 -16.21
C LEU A 436 16.15 3.16 -15.17
N ALA A 437 15.38 2.15 -15.61
CA ALA A 437 14.90 1.09 -14.73
C ALA A 437 16.05 0.38 -13.99
N ALA A 438 17.14 0.07 -14.70
CA ALA A 438 18.31 -0.55 -14.12
C ALA A 438 19.05 0.37 -13.14
N ASP A 439 19.14 1.67 -13.44
CA ASP A 439 19.77 2.66 -12.55
C ASP A 439 18.97 2.80 -11.24
N ILE A 440 17.64 2.93 -11.31
CA ILE A 440 16.78 2.97 -10.12
C ILE A 440 16.94 1.70 -9.27
N ALA A 441 16.85 0.52 -9.89
CA ALA A 441 16.98 -0.76 -9.20
C ALA A 441 18.38 -0.92 -8.55
N GLY A 442 19.43 -0.56 -9.27
CA GLY A 442 20.82 -0.64 -8.79
C GLY A 442 21.07 0.26 -7.59
N ARG A 443 20.62 1.51 -7.64
CA ARG A 443 20.75 2.46 -6.53
C ARG A 443 20.02 1.96 -5.28
N TRP A 444 18.76 1.50 -5.44
CA TRP A 444 17.97 0.97 -4.33
C TRP A 444 18.66 -0.23 -3.66
N VAL A 445 19.05 -1.23 -4.44
CA VAL A 445 19.71 -2.44 -3.92
C VAL A 445 21.02 -2.09 -3.23
N ALA A 446 21.86 -1.27 -3.85
CA ALA A 446 23.15 -0.86 -3.28
C ALA A 446 23.00 -0.11 -1.94
N MET A 447 22.02 0.79 -1.85
CA MET A 447 21.70 1.52 -0.62
C MET A 447 21.21 0.57 0.49
N VAL A 448 20.25 -0.31 0.19
CA VAL A 448 19.70 -1.27 1.16
C VAL A 448 20.81 -2.20 1.66
N GLU A 449 21.66 -2.74 0.76
CA GLU A 449 22.81 -3.57 1.14
C GLU A 449 23.82 -2.83 2.02
N ALA A 450 24.16 -1.58 1.69
CA ALA A 450 25.10 -0.78 2.48
C ALA A 450 24.55 -0.53 3.88
N THR A 451 23.28 -0.09 3.98
CA THR A 451 22.61 0.13 5.27
C THR A 451 22.50 -1.15 6.09
N TYR A 452 22.21 -2.29 5.45
CA TYR A 452 22.17 -3.59 6.10
C TYR A 452 23.54 -4.01 6.65
N ARG A 453 24.63 -3.83 5.88
CA ARG A 453 26.01 -4.13 6.36
C ARG A 453 26.41 -3.28 7.56
N GLU A 454 25.94 -2.04 7.62
CA GLU A 454 26.24 -1.11 8.72
C GLU A 454 25.42 -1.42 9.98
N THR A 455 24.11 -1.70 9.82
CA THR A 455 23.16 -1.75 10.94
C THR A 455 22.68 -3.16 11.30
N GLY A 456 22.81 -4.13 10.39
CA GLY A 456 22.18 -5.43 10.49
C GLY A 456 20.64 -5.41 10.33
N LEU A 457 20.07 -4.29 9.89
CA LEU A 457 18.62 -4.07 9.86
C LEU A 457 18.13 -3.71 8.45
N LEU A 458 16.89 -4.08 8.18
CA LEU A 458 16.11 -3.65 7.02
C LEU A 458 14.99 -2.73 7.49
N PHE A 459 14.79 -1.60 6.83
CA PHE A 459 13.85 -0.57 7.25
C PHE A 459 12.60 -0.54 6.36
N GLU A 460 11.51 -0.04 6.90
CA GLU A 460 10.26 0.22 6.19
C GLU A 460 10.45 1.19 5.02
N LYS A 461 11.19 2.26 5.26
CA LYS A 461 11.51 3.36 4.35
C LYS A 461 12.96 3.79 4.51
N TYR A 462 13.49 4.45 3.49
CA TYR A 462 14.88 4.92 3.48
C TYR A 462 14.97 6.40 3.11
N ASP A 463 15.86 7.12 3.77
CA ASP A 463 16.37 8.39 3.27
C ASP A 463 17.29 8.09 2.07
N VAL A 464 16.71 8.18 0.87
CA VAL A 464 17.42 7.83 -0.38
C VAL A 464 18.44 8.90 -0.80
N GLU A 465 18.51 10.02 -0.11
CA GLU A 465 19.52 11.06 -0.31
C GLU A 465 20.76 10.79 0.53
N ALA A 466 20.57 10.45 1.82
CA ALA A 466 21.65 10.16 2.75
C ALA A 466 21.99 8.66 2.85
N SER A 467 21.27 7.79 2.13
CA SER A 467 21.49 6.34 2.10
C SER A 467 21.49 5.68 3.49
N ARG A 468 20.42 5.92 4.25
CA ARG A 468 20.21 5.40 5.62
C ARG A 468 18.73 5.09 5.86
N GLY A 469 18.38 4.50 7.03
CA GLY A 469 16.99 4.36 7.46
C GLY A 469 16.26 5.70 7.42
N GLY A 470 15.04 5.72 6.86
CA GLY A 470 14.22 6.92 6.71
C GLY A 470 13.55 7.35 8.02
N GLY A 471 13.12 8.60 8.07
CA GLY A 471 12.46 9.22 9.23
C GLY A 471 11.14 9.91 8.84
N GLY A 472 10.63 10.75 9.76
CA GLY A 472 9.38 11.49 9.59
C GLY A 472 8.12 10.66 9.87
N GLY A 473 6.96 11.35 9.87
CA GLY A 473 5.67 10.73 10.15
C GLY A 473 5.33 10.57 11.63
N GLU A 474 4.28 9.82 11.89
CA GLU A 474 3.64 9.72 13.22
C GLU A 474 4.30 8.70 14.17
N TYR A 475 5.26 7.87 13.69
CA TYR A 475 5.89 6.80 14.47
C TYR A 475 7.38 6.60 14.14
N ALA A 476 8.11 5.96 15.06
CA ALA A 476 9.52 5.65 14.87
C ALA A 476 9.75 4.67 13.70
N PRO A 477 10.91 4.72 13.02
CA PRO A 477 11.23 3.80 11.92
C PRO A 477 11.02 2.34 12.29
N VAL A 478 10.41 1.57 11.39
CA VAL A 478 10.12 0.14 11.55
C VAL A 478 11.16 -0.68 10.84
N THR A 479 11.58 -1.80 11.45
CA THR A 479 12.62 -2.69 10.92
C THR A 479 12.07 -4.06 10.54
N GLY A 480 12.80 -4.79 9.66
CA GLY A 480 12.43 -6.12 9.18
C GLY A 480 11.22 -6.13 8.24
N PHE A 481 10.99 -5.06 7.51
CA PHE A 481 9.72 -4.77 6.86
C PHE A 481 9.49 -5.57 5.57
N GLY A 482 8.35 -6.24 5.48
CA GLY A 482 8.01 -7.21 4.43
C GLY A 482 8.13 -6.72 2.99
N TRP A 483 7.66 -5.50 2.66
CA TRP A 483 7.77 -4.97 1.30
C TRP A 483 9.20 -4.63 0.88
N THR A 484 10.04 -4.11 1.82
CA THR A 484 11.46 -3.87 1.54
C THR A 484 12.17 -5.18 1.26
N ASN A 485 11.91 -6.19 2.10
CA ASN A 485 12.45 -7.53 1.94
C ASN A 485 12.09 -8.10 0.56
N GLY A 486 10.80 -8.04 0.20
CA GLY A 486 10.28 -8.63 -1.03
C GLY A 486 10.76 -7.94 -2.29
N VAL A 487 10.68 -6.62 -2.34
CA VAL A 487 11.12 -5.84 -3.50
C VAL A 487 12.63 -5.90 -3.68
N THR A 488 13.41 -5.77 -2.60
CA THR A 488 14.87 -5.82 -2.69
C THR A 488 15.33 -7.17 -3.25
N LEU A 489 14.80 -8.29 -2.73
CA LEU A 489 15.13 -9.62 -3.23
C LEU A 489 14.74 -9.79 -4.71
N ALA A 490 13.58 -9.24 -5.11
CA ALA A 490 13.12 -9.28 -6.49
C ALA A 490 14.05 -8.50 -7.45
N LEU A 491 14.47 -7.30 -7.05
CA LEU A 491 15.37 -6.47 -7.85
C LEU A 491 16.79 -7.05 -7.94
N MET A 492 17.30 -7.66 -6.85
CA MET A 492 18.60 -8.37 -6.84
C MET A 492 18.62 -9.51 -7.84
N GLU A 493 17.58 -10.37 -7.87
CA GLU A 493 17.49 -11.50 -8.80
C GLU A 493 17.43 -11.01 -10.26
N GLN A 494 16.64 -9.98 -10.53
CA GLN A 494 16.56 -9.39 -11.87
C GLN A 494 17.90 -8.80 -12.34
N GLY A 495 18.66 -8.20 -11.43
CA GLY A 495 20.01 -7.67 -11.69
C GLY A 495 21.00 -8.80 -12.05
N ARG A 496 20.99 -9.90 -11.29
CA ARG A 496 21.82 -11.09 -11.57
C ARG A 496 21.50 -11.69 -12.94
N ALA A 497 20.23 -11.93 -13.24
CA ALA A 497 19.80 -12.51 -14.51
C ALA A 497 20.16 -11.63 -15.74
N ARG A 498 20.23 -10.30 -15.58
CA ARG A 498 20.71 -9.40 -16.64
C ARG A 498 22.21 -9.53 -16.83
N ASN A 499 22.99 -9.46 -15.76
CA ASN A 499 24.43 -9.56 -15.82
C ASN A 499 24.89 -10.90 -16.42
N ASP A 500 24.16 -11.99 -16.15
CA ASP A 500 24.47 -13.30 -16.70
C ASP A 500 24.20 -13.34 -18.21
N ARG A 501 23.12 -12.75 -18.70
CA ARG A 501 22.84 -12.61 -20.15
C ARG A 501 23.89 -11.78 -20.87
N GLU A 502 24.25 -10.62 -20.31
CA GLU A 502 25.31 -9.75 -20.89
C GLU A 502 26.65 -10.48 -20.96
N ARG A 503 26.98 -11.30 -19.95
CA ARG A 503 28.20 -12.14 -19.99
C ARG A 503 28.15 -13.26 -21.04
N GLU A 504 26.97 -13.84 -21.25
CA GLU A 504 26.77 -14.89 -22.26
C GLU A 504 26.87 -14.33 -23.69
N GLU A 505 26.25 -13.16 -23.92
CA GLU A 505 26.36 -12.43 -25.19
C GLU A 505 27.82 -12.04 -25.51
N MET A 506 28.59 -11.58 -24.51
CA MET A 506 30.03 -11.28 -24.70
C MET A 506 30.91 -12.53 -24.94
N ARG A 507 30.46 -13.71 -24.52
CA ARG A 507 31.17 -14.96 -24.72
C ARG A 507 30.89 -15.64 -26.07
N THR A 508 29.78 -15.29 -26.72
CA THR A 508 29.42 -15.81 -28.04
C THR A 508 30.17 -14.99 -29.07
N PRO A 509 31.23 -15.53 -29.73
CA PRO A 509 31.99 -14.79 -30.77
C PRO A 509 31.02 -14.46 -31.89
N ALA A 510 31.10 -13.22 -32.42
CA ALA A 510 30.43 -12.84 -33.65
C ALA A 510 30.80 -13.87 -34.72
N GLY A 511 29.80 -14.63 -35.16
CA GLY A 511 29.99 -15.68 -36.15
C GLY A 511 30.73 -15.12 -37.38
N ASP A 512 31.82 -15.76 -37.70
CA ASP A 512 32.67 -15.50 -38.86
C ASP A 512 31.78 -15.39 -40.12
N ILE A 513 31.53 -14.17 -40.59
CA ILE A 513 30.93 -13.95 -41.90
C ILE A 513 32.03 -14.21 -42.91
N GLY A 514 32.41 -15.49 -43.02
CA GLY A 514 33.31 -16.00 -44.04
C GLY A 514 32.71 -15.77 -45.40
N GLY A 515 33.17 -14.70 -46.05
CA GLY A 515 32.94 -14.43 -47.46
C GLY A 515 33.50 -15.55 -48.34
N GLY A 516 32.63 -16.46 -48.76
CA GLY A 516 32.89 -17.41 -49.83
C GLY A 516 32.72 -16.72 -51.18
N ALA A 517 33.75 -16.01 -51.64
CA ALA A 517 33.87 -15.67 -53.06
C ALA A 517 34.14 -16.97 -53.84
N ARG A 518 33.24 -17.37 -54.71
CA ARG A 518 33.50 -18.34 -55.77
C ARG A 518 33.96 -17.58 -56.99
N PRO A 519 35.09 -17.96 -57.62
CA PRO A 519 35.51 -17.45 -58.94
C PRO A 519 34.83 -18.21 -60.09
N VAL A 520 34.50 -17.45 -61.15
CA VAL A 520 34.08 -17.74 -62.55
C VAL A 520 32.68 -18.32 -62.71
#